data_a8009f83baa5825f224f3c05b8cae860
#
_entry.id   a8009f83baa5825f224f3c05b8cae860
#
_cell.length_a   1.000
_cell.length_b   1.000
_cell.length_c   1.000
_cell.angle_alpha   90.00
_cell.angle_beta   90.00
_cell.angle_gamma   90.00
#
_symmetry.space_group_name_H-M   'P 1'
#
loop_
_entity.id
_entity.type
_entity.pdbx_description
1 polymer ?
#
loop_
_entity_poly.entity_id
_entity_poly.type
_entity_poly.pdbx_seq_one_letter_code
_entity_poly.pdbx_strand_id
1 'polypeptide(L)'
;MKSWLRIRIHTDPETYEGIATLLLEWVGNGMVEHRGQESPGIILEAYLPEDANTANRIEQIKHHPLLRAMPMQLDVIAEEPWAELWQRMHPPSVIDGRVIIYRPWDRIPPPTEEMISLIIEPGLAFGTGRHETTQLCIQGLLRLVQPGMNILDIGTGSGILAFIAARLGAAFVLALDHDPKAAQVAGENRALNQLNDKVQIFCGSLATVKRHSTKFDCIVANINAGVLRELLEANLASHLRSGGRLLVSGILATEEGEMTERMAARGFSPVSSTIQGEWCYIEALATKDAGTDE
;
A
#
# COMPACT_ATOMS: atom_id res chain seq x y z
N MET A 1 -13.47 32.37 1.69
CA MET A 1 -12.34 31.45 1.55
C MET A 1 -12.13 30.88 2.92
N LYS A 2 -11.98 29.58 3.06
CA LYS A 2 -11.61 28.99 4.34
C LYS A 2 -10.13 29.25 4.52
N SER A 3 -9.71 29.53 5.73
CA SER A 3 -8.32 29.70 6.11
C SER A 3 -7.96 28.69 7.20
N TRP A 4 -6.68 28.40 7.30
CA TRP A 4 -6.14 27.42 8.22
C TRP A 4 -5.02 28.04 9.04
N LEU A 5 -5.00 27.74 10.32
CA LEU A 5 -3.85 28.02 11.16
C LEU A 5 -2.83 26.88 10.98
N ARG A 6 -1.66 27.22 10.43
CA ARG A 6 -0.52 26.30 10.36
C ARG A 6 0.35 26.52 11.60
N ILE A 7 0.65 25.43 12.29
CA ILE A 7 1.53 25.37 13.45
C ILE A 7 2.76 24.57 13.06
N ARG A 8 3.93 25.18 13.11
CA ARG A 8 5.20 24.51 12.83
C ARG A 8 6.06 24.53 14.08
N ILE A 9 6.46 23.36 14.58
CA ILE A 9 7.27 23.19 15.80
C ILE A 9 8.54 22.42 15.45
N HIS A 10 9.68 22.97 15.87
CA HIS A 10 10.95 22.27 15.82
C HIS A 10 11.13 21.48 17.12
N THR A 11 11.32 20.18 17.02
CA THR A 11 11.47 19.26 18.16
C THR A 11 12.68 18.35 17.95
N ASP A 12 13.09 17.70 19.02
CA ASP A 12 14.11 16.66 19.03
C ASP A 12 13.50 15.29 19.27
N PRO A 13 14.25 14.19 19.09
CA PRO A 13 13.72 12.84 19.30
C PRO A 13 13.19 12.55 20.73
N GLU A 14 13.71 13.25 21.74
CA GLU A 14 13.31 13.02 23.15
C GLU A 14 11.94 13.62 23.46
N THR A 15 11.63 14.78 22.87
CA THR A 15 10.38 15.52 23.10
C THR A 15 9.31 15.25 22.04
N TYR A 16 9.70 14.61 20.93
CA TYR A 16 8.84 14.34 19.77
C TYR A 16 7.52 13.67 20.11
N GLU A 17 7.54 12.53 20.83
CA GLU A 17 6.31 11.75 21.11
C GLU A 17 5.28 12.54 21.91
N GLY A 18 5.74 13.29 22.91
CA GLY A 18 4.86 14.13 23.72
C GLY A 18 4.21 15.25 22.93
N ILE A 19 4.99 15.92 22.06
CA ILE A 19 4.49 17.01 21.22
C ILE A 19 3.58 16.50 20.11
N ALA A 20 3.93 15.38 19.48
CA ALA A 20 3.11 14.77 18.42
C ALA A 20 1.74 14.33 18.98
N THR A 21 1.71 13.69 20.14
CA THR A 21 0.47 13.29 20.81
C THR A 21 -0.41 14.51 21.12
N LEU A 22 0.18 15.56 21.69
CA LEU A 22 -0.54 16.80 22.02
C LEU A 22 -1.11 17.47 20.78
N LEU A 23 -0.32 17.55 19.70
CA LEU A 23 -0.80 18.15 18.44
C LEU A 23 -1.94 17.32 17.84
N LEU A 24 -1.85 15.99 17.86
CA LEU A 24 -2.90 15.11 17.34
C LEU A 24 -4.22 15.26 18.11
N GLU A 25 -4.18 15.48 19.44
CA GLU A 25 -5.38 15.78 20.23
C GLU A 25 -6.09 17.06 19.78
N TRP A 26 -5.35 18.05 19.27
CA TRP A 26 -5.92 19.33 18.85
C TRP A 26 -6.34 19.34 17.39
N VAL A 27 -5.60 18.67 16.51
CA VAL A 27 -5.81 18.73 15.05
C VAL A 27 -6.44 17.46 14.47
N GLY A 28 -6.59 16.42 15.26
CA GLY A 28 -6.99 15.10 14.73
C GLY A 28 -5.92 14.53 13.78
N ASN A 29 -6.26 14.30 12.52
CA ASN A 29 -5.35 13.68 11.54
C ASN A 29 -4.57 14.67 10.66
N GLY A 30 -4.61 15.96 10.97
CA GLY A 30 -3.99 17.02 10.15
C GLY A 30 -2.55 17.35 10.52
N MET A 31 -1.66 16.35 10.74
CA MET A 31 -0.26 16.58 11.09
C MET A 31 0.68 15.96 10.05
N VAL A 32 1.76 16.67 9.73
CA VAL A 32 2.84 16.24 8.83
C VAL A 32 4.16 16.30 9.58
N GLU A 33 4.99 15.29 9.39
CA GLU A 33 6.34 15.21 9.96
C GLU A 33 7.39 15.39 8.86
N HIS A 34 8.37 16.28 9.10
CA HIS A 34 9.51 16.46 8.23
C HIS A 34 10.78 16.11 8.99
N ARG A 35 11.52 15.09 8.53
CA ARG A 35 12.86 14.74 9.03
C ARG A 35 13.90 15.25 8.05
N GLY A 36 14.80 16.12 8.51
CA GLY A 36 15.92 16.58 7.70
C GLY A 36 16.95 15.45 7.48
N GLN A 37 17.49 15.33 6.26
CA GLN A 37 18.54 14.36 5.96
C GLN A 37 19.90 14.70 6.61
N GLU A 38 20.12 15.93 7.06
CA GLU A 38 21.43 16.42 7.54
C GLU A 38 21.41 16.99 8.98
N SER A 39 20.28 17.02 9.67
CA SER A 39 20.25 17.48 11.07
C SER A 39 19.28 16.65 11.92
N PRO A 40 19.61 16.46 13.22
CA PRO A 40 18.78 15.61 14.12
C PRO A 40 17.42 16.22 14.50
N GLY A 41 17.03 17.34 13.93
CA GLY A 41 15.79 18.03 14.23
C GLY A 41 14.60 17.47 13.47
N ILE A 42 13.50 17.32 14.15
CA ILE A 42 12.19 16.94 13.58
C ILE A 42 11.33 18.22 13.52
N ILE A 43 10.68 18.46 12.38
CA ILE A 43 9.72 19.54 12.25
C ILE A 43 8.33 18.89 12.20
N LEU A 44 7.48 19.24 13.16
CA LEU A 44 6.07 18.88 13.16
C LEU A 44 5.26 20.04 12.61
N GLU A 45 4.41 19.77 11.66
CA GLU A 45 3.54 20.73 11.00
C GLU A 45 2.08 20.29 11.17
N ALA A 46 1.27 21.11 11.82
CA ALA A 46 -0.12 20.81 12.12
C ALA A 46 -1.03 21.91 11.58
N TYR A 47 -2.27 21.52 11.22
CA TYR A 47 -3.22 22.42 10.57
C TYR A 47 -4.56 22.39 11.29
N LEU A 48 -5.03 23.56 11.70
CA LEU A 48 -6.32 23.78 12.34
C LEU A 48 -7.20 24.66 11.46
N PRO A 49 -8.49 24.35 11.30
CA PRO A 49 -9.42 25.27 10.64
C PRO A 49 -9.44 26.61 11.37
N GLU A 50 -9.34 27.72 10.63
CA GLU A 50 -9.55 29.04 11.20
C GLU A 50 -11.05 29.24 11.45
N ASP A 51 -11.37 29.45 12.73
CA ASP A 51 -12.74 29.69 13.20
C ASP A 51 -12.74 30.73 14.33
N ALA A 52 -13.90 31.01 14.90
CA ALA A 52 -14.05 31.97 15.99
C ALA A 52 -13.22 31.64 17.23
N ASN A 53 -12.77 30.38 17.40
CA ASN A 53 -11.97 29.93 18.52
C ASN A 53 -10.46 29.92 18.23
N THR A 54 -10.02 30.25 17.02
CA THR A 54 -8.60 30.19 16.61
C THR A 54 -7.70 31.02 17.51
N ALA A 55 -8.10 32.23 17.87
CA ALA A 55 -7.34 33.08 18.77
C ALA A 55 -7.13 32.45 20.15
N ASN A 56 -8.16 31.82 20.71
CA ASN A 56 -8.08 31.11 21.97
C ASN A 56 -7.17 29.88 21.88
N ARG A 57 -7.25 29.15 20.79
CA ARG A 57 -6.37 27.99 20.55
C ARG A 57 -4.91 28.41 20.45
N ILE A 58 -4.61 29.50 19.74
CA ILE A 58 -3.25 30.07 19.64
C ILE A 58 -2.70 30.39 21.02
N GLU A 59 -3.50 31.04 21.87
CA GLU A 59 -3.09 31.35 23.24
C GLU A 59 -2.88 30.08 24.09
N GLN A 60 -3.73 29.08 23.98
CA GLN A 60 -3.55 27.80 24.67
C GLN A 60 -2.25 27.10 24.21
N ILE A 61 -1.97 27.11 22.91
CA ILE A 61 -0.75 26.55 22.32
C ILE A 61 0.50 27.26 22.88
N LYS A 62 0.53 28.59 22.85
CA LYS A 62 1.66 29.38 23.32
C LYS A 62 1.95 29.21 24.82
N HIS A 63 0.91 28.99 25.62
CA HIS A 63 1.04 28.86 27.08
C HIS A 63 1.15 27.42 27.55
N HIS A 64 1.08 26.43 26.64
CA HIS A 64 1.18 25.04 27.02
C HIS A 64 2.58 24.71 27.58
N PRO A 65 2.69 24.04 28.75
CA PRO A 65 3.97 23.77 29.41
C PRO A 65 5.03 23.13 28.52
N LEU A 66 4.64 22.22 27.64
CA LEU A 66 5.54 21.52 26.71
C LEU A 66 5.96 22.38 25.52
N LEU A 67 5.14 23.36 25.09
CA LEU A 67 5.35 24.10 23.85
C LEU A 67 5.94 25.50 24.06
N ARG A 68 5.75 26.10 25.24
CA ARG A 68 6.15 27.49 25.54
C ARG A 68 7.65 27.79 25.36
N ALA A 69 8.50 26.77 25.44
CA ALA A 69 9.95 26.90 25.29
C ALA A 69 10.44 26.42 23.90
N MET A 70 9.53 25.94 23.03
CA MET A 70 9.89 25.41 21.73
C MET A 70 9.88 26.50 20.64
N PRO A 71 10.83 26.47 19.69
CA PRO A 71 10.75 27.30 18.49
C PRO A 71 9.47 26.94 17.71
N MET A 72 8.53 27.89 17.65
CA MET A 72 7.24 27.69 17.03
C MET A 72 6.93 28.80 16.05
N GLN A 73 6.44 28.47 14.87
CA GLN A 73 5.88 29.38 13.90
C GLN A 73 4.38 29.15 13.78
N LEU A 74 3.61 30.22 13.75
CA LEU A 74 2.16 30.23 13.59
C LEU A 74 1.82 31.13 12.42
N ASP A 75 1.26 30.57 11.37
CA ASP A 75 0.85 31.29 10.17
C ASP A 75 -0.61 30.99 9.86
N VAL A 76 -1.37 32.03 9.54
CA VAL A 76 -2.67 31.85 8.92
C VAL A 76 -2.45 31.72 7.42
N ILE A 77 -2.79 30.56 6.88
CA ILE A 77 -2.72 30.29 5.45
C ILE A 77 -4.13 30.28 4.87
N ALA A 78 -4.33 31.01 3.78
CA ALA A 78 -5.55 30.86 3.00
C ALA A 78 -5.65 29.40 2.54
N GLU A 79 -6.88 28.88 2.42
CA GLU A 79 -7.10 27.59 1.81
C GLU A 79 -6.50 27.62 0.39
N GLU A 80 -5.19 27.39 0.31
CA GLU A 80 -4.64 26.95 -0.96
C GLU A 80 -5.38 25.64 -1.29
N PRO A 81 -5.70 25.42 -2.56
CA PRO A 81 -6.35 24.17 -2.92
C PRO A 81 -5.42 23.01 -2.52
N TRP A 82 -5.63 22.48 -1.32
CA TRP A 82 -4.88 21.32 -0.77
C TRP A 82 -4.76 20.20 -1.80
N ALA A 83 -5.78 20.06 -2.64
CA ALA A 83 -5.74 19.18 -3.79
C ALA A 83 -4.58 19.52 -4.74
N GLU A 84 -4.31 20.79 -5.03
CA GLU A 84 -3.23 21.21 -5.94
C GLU A 84 -1.85 21.10 -5.28
N LEU A 85 -1.74 21.47 -4.00
CA LEU A 85 -0.48 21.32 -3.25
C LEU A 85 -0.13 19.84 -3.07
N TRP A 86 -1.13 19.04 -2.70
CA TRP A 86 -1.01 17.60 -2.58
C TRP A 86 -0.68 16.94 -3.93
N GLN A 87 -1.25 17.43 -5.02
CA GLN A 87 -0.94 17.01 -6.38
C GLN A 87 0.52 17.26 -6.75
N ARG A 88 1.06 18.43 -6.40
CA ARG A 88 2.48 18.77 -6.66
C ARG A 88 3.44 17.91 -5.83
N MET A 89 3.08 17.65 -4.57
CA MET A 89 3.91 16.83 -3.66
C MET A 89 3.86 15.34 -3.98
N HIS A 90 2.83 14.89 -4.70
CA HIS A 90 2.60 13.48 -4.99
C HIS A 90 2.30 13.27 -6.48
N PRO A 91 3.29 13.39 -7.37
CA PRO A 91 3.06 13.17 -8.80
C PRO A 91 2.61 11.72 -9.05
N PRO A 92 1.99 11.44 -10.20
CA PRO A 92 1.70 10.07 -10.63
C PRO A 92 2.94 9.18 -10.54
N SER A 93 2.76 7.93 -10.14
CA SER A 93 3.86 6.97 -10.05
C SER A 93 3.99 6.24 -11.38
N VAL A 94 5.20 6.22 -11.94
CA VAL A 94 5.52 5.45 -13.15
C VAL A 94 6.45 4.30 -12.75
N ILE A 95 6.08 3.07 -13.09
CA ILE A 95 6.83 1.85 -12.78
C ILE A 95 7.28 1.21 -14.08
N ASP A 96 8.57 0.96 -14.21
CA ASP A 96 9.24 0.37 -15.39
C ASP A 96 8.86 1.01 -16.74
N GLY A 97 8.41 2.26 -16.74
CA GLY A 97 7.91 2.92 -17.95
C GLY A 97 6.66 2.27 -18.58
N ARG A 98 6.08 1.26 -17.91
CA ARG A 98 4.96 0.46 -18.42
C ARG A 98 3.68 0.62 -17.63
N VAL A 99 3.76 1.03 -16.38
CA VAL A 99 2.59 1.22 -15.49
C VAL A 99 2.59 2.64 -15.00
N ILE A 100 1.46 3.35 -15.15
CA ILE A 100 1.22 4.63 -14.54
C ILE A 100 0.07 4.52 -13.55
N ILE A 101 0.31 4.95 -12.32
CA ILE A 101 -0.67 5.00 -11.24
C ILE A 101 -0.93 6.46 -10.91
N TYR A 102 -2.18 6.86 -10.96
CA TYR A 102 -2.61 8.23 -10.73
C TYR A 102 -3.93 8.26 -9.97
N ARG A 103 -4.31 9.43 -9.52
CA ARG A 103 -5.52 9.63 -8.70
C ARG A 103 -6.67 10.14 -9.57
N PRO A 104 -7.93 10.03 -9.13
CA PRO A 104 -9.09 10.47 -9.90
C PRO A 104 -9.05 11.94 -10.35
N TRP A 105 -8.31 12.79 -9.63
CA TRP A 105 -8.18 14.23 -9.92
C TRP A 105 -6.87 14.61 -10.64
N ASP A 106 -5.96 13.68 -10.86
CA ASP A 106 -4.73 13.96 -11.59
C ASP A 106 -5.01 14.24 -13.06
N ARG A 107 -4.45 15.32 -13.56
CA ARG A 107 -4.45 15.62 -14.99
C ARG A 107 -3.20 14.99 -15.60
N ILE A 108 -3.34 13.81 -16.17
CA ILE A 108 -2.26 13.15 -16.88
C ILE A 108 -2.53 13.22 -18.40
N PRO A 109 -1.47 13.28 -19.24
CA PRO A 109 -1.65 13.05 -20.66
C PRO A 109 -2.21 11.65 -20.88
N PRO A 110 -3.00 11.41 -21.93
CA PRO A 110 -3.49 10.08 -22.23
C PRO A 110 -2.31 9.10 -22.29
N PRO A 111 -2.40 7.97 -21.56
CA PRO A 111 -1.35 6.95 -21.61
C PRO A 111 -1.23 6.41 -23.03
N THR A 112 -0.02 6.02 -23.43
CA THR A 112 0.18 5.31 -24.69
C THR A 112 -0.53 3.96 -24.65
N GLU A 113 -0.84 3.38 -25.82
CA GLU A 113 -1.52 2.06 -25.89
C GLU A 113 -0.73 0.94 -25.19
N GLU A 114 0.58 1.11 -25.04
CA GLU A 114 1.47 0.14 -24.39
C GLU A 114 1.52 0.30 -22.86
N MET A 115 1.01 1.41 -22.33
CA MET A 115 1.04 1.68 -20.89
C MET A 115 -0.22 1.20 -20.16
N ILE A 116 -0.04 0.45 -19.10
CA ILE A 116 -1.10 0.13 -18.13
C ILE A 116 -1.35 1.37 -17.28
N SER A 117 -2.56 1.89 -17.34
CA SER A 117 -2.99 3.01 -16.52
C SER A 117 -3.97 2.56 -15.45
N LEU A 118 -3.74 2.97 -14.19
CA LEU A 118 -4.60 2.69 -13.06
C LEU A 118 -4.93 3.94 -12.26
N ILE A 119 -6.19 4.07 -11.94
CA ILE A 119 -6.69 5.09 -11.00
C ILE A 119 -6.75 4.45 -9.62
N ILE A 120 -5.98 4.98 -8.68
CA ILE A 120 -6.01 4.57 -7.28
C ILE A 120 -6.33 5.79 -6.42
N GLU A 121 -7.46 5.74 -5.73
CA GLU A 121 -7.79 6.76 -4.76
C GLU A 121 -6.94 6.57 -3.49
N PRO A 122 -6.16 7.58 -3.07
CA PRO A 122 -5.39 7.50 -1.84
C PRO A 122 -6.34 7.43 -0.65
N GLY A 123 -6.17 6.44 0.20
CA GLY A 123 -7.02 6.23 1.37
C GLY A 123 -6.25 5.55 2.49
N LEU A 124 -7.00 4.97 3.43
CA LEU A 124 -6.45 4.23 4.56
C LEU A 124 -5.89 2.85 4.18
N ALA A 125 -6.12 2.39 2.94
CA ALA A 125 -5.62 1.10 2.48
C ALA A 125 -4.18 1.22 1.94
N PHE A 126 -3.36 0.21 2.23
CA PHE A 126 -2.00 0.07 1.68
C PHE A 126 -2.04 -0.18 0.16
N GLY A 127 -0.96 0.19 -0.56
CA GLY A 127 -0.83 -0.13 -1.99
C GLY A 127 -1.08 1.05 -2.93
N THR A 128 -0.46 2.21 -2.66
CA THR A 128 -0.51 3.38 -3.56
C THR A 128 0.47 3.27 -4.75
N GLY A 129 1.24 2.18 -4.85
CA GLY A 129 2.24 1.97 -5.90
C GLY A 129 3.60 2.61 -5.66
N ARG A 130 3.80 3.31 -4.53
CA ARG A 130 5.06 4.00 -4.23
C ARG A 130 6.04 3.18 -3.42
N HIS A 131 5.52 2.27 -2.60
CA HIS A 131 6.33 1.44 -1.74
C HIS A 131 7.11 0.39 -2.56
N GLU A 132 8.35 0.12 -2.19
CA GLU A 132 9.26 -0.79 -2.87
C GLU A 132 8.63 -2.18 -3.05
N THR A 133 7.97 -2.70 -2.02
CA THR A 133 7.32 -4.01 -2.05
C THR A 133 6.23 -4.10 -3.11
N THR A 134 5.45 -3.03 -3.28
CA THR A 134 4.41 -2.95 -4.31
C THR A 134 5.03 -2.91 -5.70
N GLN A 135 6.11 -2.12 -5.87
CA GLN A 135 6.82 -2.04 -7.15
C GLN A 135 7.44 -3.38 -7.55
N LEU A 136 8.06 -4.08 -6.60
CA LEU A 136 8.62 -5.41 -6.82
C LEU A 136 7.55 -6.43 -7.26
N CYS A 137 6.39 -6.45 -6.60
CA CYS A 137 5.27 -7.30 -7.01
C CYS A 137 4.75 -6.93 -8.41
N ILE A 138 4.62 -5.63 -8.72
CA ILE A 138 4.22 -5.16 -10.05
C ILE A 138 5.20 -5.65 -11.13
N GLN A 139 6.49 -5.51 -10.90
CA GLN A 139 7.54 -6.00 -11.81
C GLN A 139 7.43 -7.51 -12.02
N GLY A 140 7.14 -8.27 -10.95
CA GLY A 140 6.88 -9.70 -11.03
C GLY A 140 5.67 -10.01 -11.93
N LEU A 141 4.54 -9.32 -11.71
CA LEU A 141 3.33 -9.48 -12.52
C LEU A 141 3.56 -9.13 -14.00
N LEU A 142 4.28 -8.02 -14.29
CA LEU A 142 4.63 -7.59 -15.64
C LEU A 142 5.46 -8.63 -16.43
N ARG A 143 6.23 -9.46 -15.73
CA ARG A 143 7.03 -10.55 -16.34
C ARG A 143 6.23 -11.83 -16.54
N LEU A 144 5.31 -12.13 -15.64
CA LEU A 144 4.75 -13.48 -15.51
C LEU A 144 3.31 -13.61 -15.97
N VAL A 145 2.49 -12.58 -15.82
CA VAL A 145 1.07 -12.67 -16.18
C VAL A 145 0.90 -12.68 -17.68
N GLN A 146 0.16 -13.69 -18.15
CA GLN A 146 -0.22 -13.85 -19.55
C GLN A 146 -1.74 -13.82 -19.68
N PRO A 147 -2.26 -13.45 -20.85
CA PRO A 147 -3.70 -13.51 -21.12
C PRO A 147 -4.28 -14.89 -20.85
N GLY A 148 -5.45 -14.90 -20.22
CA GLY A 148 -6.17 -16.14 -19.90
C GLY A 148 -5.85 -16.76 -18.53
N MET A 149 -4.85 -16.25 -17.80
CA MET A 149 -4.52 -16.74 -16.45
C MET A 149 -5.59 -16.39 -15.40
N ASN A 150 -5.74 -17.26 -14.40
CA ASN A 150 -6.48 -16.99 -13.17
C ASN A 150 -5.51 -16.60 -12.05
N ILE A 151 -5.74 -15.46 -11.43
CA ILE A 151 -4.83 -14.88 -10.43
C ILE A 151 -5.55 -14.76 -9.08
N LEU A 152 -4.82 -15.02 -8.00
CA LEU A 152 -5.25 -14.75 -6.64
C LEU A 152 -4.34 -13.68 -6.03
N ASP A 153 -4.93 -12.59 -5.57
CA ASP A 153 -4.26 -11.51 -4.84
C ASP A 153 -4.67 -11.57 -3.37
N ILE A 154 -3.71 -11.85 -2.47
CA ILE A 154 -3.95 -12.01 -1.03
C ILE A 154 -3.40 -10.80 -0.28
N GLY A 155 -4.26 -10.14 0.52
CA GLY A 155 -3.95 -8.86 1.13
C GLY A 155 -3.97 -7.75 0.09
N THR A 156 -5.07 -7.68 -0.66
CA THR A 156 -5.18 -6.84 -1.87
C THR A 156 -5.05 -5.34 -1.58
N GLY A 157 -5.35 -4.90 -0.35
CA GLY A 157 -5.28 -3.49 0.04
C GLY A 157 -6.11 -2.59 -0.86
N SER A 158 -5.46 -1.72 -1.62
CA SER A 158 -6.09 -0.83 -2.61
C SER A 158 -6.63 -1.54 -3.86
N GLY A 159 -6.29 -2.82 -4.07
CA GLY A 159 -6.60 -3.58 -5.27
C GLY A 159 -5.55 -3.50 -6.37
N ILE A 160 -4.47 -2.75 -6.17
CA ILE A 160 -3.52 -2.39 -7.23
C ILE A 160 -2.93 -3.59 -7.97
N LEU A 161 -2.51 -4.65 -7.26
CA LEU A 161 -1.90 -5.84 -7.87
C LEU A 161 -2.91 -6.63 -8.68
N ALA A 162 -4.12 -6.80 -8.13
CA ALA A 162 -5.24 -7.42 -8.83
C ALA A 162 -5.59 -6.68 -10.13
N PHE A 163 -5.60 -5.34 -10.11
CA PHE A 163 -5.95 -4.54 -11.27
C PHE A 163 -4.87 -4.60 -12.36
N ILE A 164 -3.60 -4.62 -11.97
CA ILE A 164 -2.49 -4.83 -12.91
C ILE A 164 -2.60 -6.19 -13.58
N ALA A 165 -2.85 -7.25 -12.81
CA ALA A 165 -3.06 -8.59 -13.37
C ALA A 165 -4.22 -8.62 -14.37
N ALA A 166 -5.34 -7.96 -14.07
CA ALA A 166 -6.50 -7.84 -14.96
C ALA A 166 -6.18 -7.06 -16.24
N ARG A 167 -5.40 -5.97 -16.14
CA ARG A 167 -4.93 -5.17 -17.30
C ARG A 167 -3.93 -5.92 -18.18
N LEU A 168 -3.15 -6.82 -17.60
CA LEU A 168 -2.25 -7.72 -18.34
C LEU A 168 -2.99 -8.84 -19.10
N GLY A 169 -4.32 -8.92 -18.95
CA GLY A 169 -5.14 -9.88 -19.68
C GLY A 169 -5.51 -11.13 -18.90
N ALA A 170 -5.34 -11.15 -17.58
CA ALA A 170 -5.88 -12.24 -16.76
C ALA A 170 -7.37 -12.44 -17.07
N ALA A 171 -7.79 -13.71 -17.17
CA ALA A 171 -9.19 -14.05 -17.42
C ALA A 171 -10.04 -13.78 -16.18
N PHE A 172 -9.49 -14.06 -15.01
CA PHE A 172 -10.15 -13.88 -13.73
C PHE A 172 -9.13 -13.54 -12.64
N VAL A 173 -9.49 -12.58 -11.77
CA VAL A 173 -8.69 -12.23 -10.60
C VAL A 173 -9.61 -12.28 -9.37
N LEU A 174 -9.21 -13.09 -8.38
CA LEU A 174 -9.80 -13.07 -7.05
C LEU A 174 -8.89 -12.25 -6.13
N ALA A 175 -9.41 -11.22 -5.53
CA ALA A 175 -8.72 -10.33 -4.61
C ALA A 175 -9.29 -10.47 -3.21
N LEU A 176 -8.47 -10.79 -2.22
CA LEU A 176 -8.86 -11.02 -0.84
C LEU A 176 -8.23 -9.99 0.08
N ASP A 177 -9.00 -9.49 1.02
CA ASP A 177 -8.48 -8.79 2.19
C ASP A 177 -9.29 -9.16 3.42
N HIS A 178 -8.63 -9.32 4.56
CA HIS A 178 -9.30 -9.61 5.82
C HIS A 178 -9.90 -8.35 6.46
N ASP A 179 -9.38 -7.16 6.11
CA ASP A 179 -9.91 -5.87 6.56
C ASP A 179 -11.09 -5.45 5.67
N PRO A 180 -12.30 -5.32 6.25
CA PRO A 180 -13.46 -4.84 5.51
C PRO A 180 -13.27 -3.46 4.86
N LYS A 181 -12.47 -2.59 5.47
CA LYS A 181 -12.18 -1.26 4.92
C LYS A 181 -11.30 -1.36 3.68
N ALA A 182 -10.27 -2.21 3.72
CA ALA A 182 -9.42 -2.46 2.55
C ALA A 182 -10.24 -3.07 1.40
N ALA A 183 -11.07 -4.07 1.68
CA ALA A 183 -11.96 -4.68 0.68
C ALA A 183 -12.94 -3.67 0.07
N GLN A 184 -13.48 -2.73 0.88
CA GLN A 184 -14.33 -1.65 0.39
C GLN A 184 -13.55 -0.72 -0.55
N VAL A 185 -12.38 -0.22 -0.13
CA VAL A 185 -11.51 0.67 -0.94
C VAL A 185 -11.13 0.00 -2.26
N ALA A 186 -10.75 -1.29 -2.23
CA ALA A 186 -10.49 -2.05 -3.44
C ALA A 186 -11.73 -2.09 -4.36
N GLY A 187 -12.94 -2.24 -3.79
CA GLY A 187 -14.20 -2.21 -4.53
C GLY A 187 -14.45 -0.89 -5.24
N GLU A 188 -14.19 0.22 -4.56
CA GLU A 188 -14.32 1.57 -5.10
C GLU A 188 -13.29 1.81 -6.22
N ASN A 189 -12.02 1.48 -5.98
CA ASN A 189 -10.95 1.56 -6.98
C ASN A 189 -11.22 0.65 -8.20
N ARG A 190 -11.78 -0.56 -8.00
CA ARG A 190 -12.17 -1.44 -9.09
C ARG A 190 -13.20 -0.78 -10.02
N ALA A 191 -14.20 -0.10 -9.44
CA ALA A 191 -15.21 0.61 -10.21
C ALA A 191 -14.62 1.77 -11.00
N LEU A 192 -13.71 2.56 -10.41
CA LEU A 192 -12.97 3.63 -11.09
C LEU A 192 -12.18 3.12 -12.30
N ASN A 193 -11.63 1.92 -12.20
CA ASN A 193 -10.86 1.28 -13.26
C ASN A 193 -11.70 0.45 -14.24
N GLN A 194 -13.03 0.35 -14.06
CA GLN A 194 -13.94 -0.42 -14.93
C GLN A 194 -13.53 -1.90 -15.05
N LEU A 195 -13.15 -2.53 -13.92
CA LEU A 195 -12.66 -3.92 -13.88
C LEU A 195 -13.66 -4.89 -13.23
N ASN A 196 -14.95 -4.52 -13.16
CA ASN A 196 -15.98 -5.31 -12.47
C ASN A 196 -16.15 -6.73 -13.01
N ASP A 197 -15.97 -6.91 -14.32
CA ASP A 197 -16.15 -8.20 -15.00
C ASP A 197 -14.95 -9.15 -14.81
N LYS A 198 -13.77 -8.61 -14.44
CA LYS A 198 -12.53 -9.38 -14.36
C LYS A 198 -12.04 -9.62 -12.93
N VAL A 199 -12.34 -8.70 -12.01
CA VAL A 199 -11.85 -8.73 -10.64
C VAL A 199 -13.00 -8.94 -9.68
N GLN A 200 -12.95 -10.00 -8.89
CA GLN A 200 -13.82 -10.21 -7.74
C GLN A 200 -13.07 -9.85 -6.46
N ILE A 201 -13.71 -9.05 -5.60
CA ILE A 201 -13.14 -8.66 -4.32
C ILE A 201 -13.95 -9.31 -3.21
N PHE A 202 -13.27 -9.96 -2.29
CA PHE A 202 -13.86 -10.62 -1.14
C PHE A 202 -13.21 -10.12 0.16
N CYS A 203 -14.05 -9.74 1.13
CA CYS A 203 -13.61 -9.56 2.50
C CYS A 203 -13.51 -10.93 3.16
N GLY A 204 -12.28 -11.38 3.42
CA GLY A 204 -12.04 -12.70 4.01
C GLY A 204 -10.58 -13.14 3.90
N SER A 205 -10.33 -14.38 4.25
CA SER A 205 -9.02 -15.01 4.23
C SER A 205 -8.97 -16.16 3.20
N LEU A 206 -7.79 -16.74 3.02
CA LEU A 206 -7.59 -17.92 2.18
C LEU A 206 -8.55 -19.08 2.53
N ALA A 207 -8.92 -19.23 3.81
CA ALA A 207 -9.87 -20.26 4.26
C ALA A 207 -11.27 -20.11 3.65
N THR A 208 -11.64 -18.91 3.18
CA THR A 208 -12.92 -18.67 2.51
C THR A 208 -12.92 -19.12 1.06
N VAL A 209 -11.74 -19.31 0.46
CA VAL A 209 -11.59 -19.85 -0.91
C VAL A 209 -11.85 -21.35 -0.88
N LYS A 210 -12.96 -21.79 -1.47
CA LYS A 210 -13.28 -23.21 -1.52
C LYS A 210 -12.19 -23.97 -2.28
N ARG A 211 -11.58 -24.99 -1.64
CA ARG A 211 -10.48 -25.80 -2.17
C ARG A 211 -10.75 -26.47 -3.54
N HIS A 212 -12.01 -26.62 -3.94
CA HIS A 212 -12.39 -27.49 -5.07
C HIS A 212 -12.89 -26.76 -6.31
N SER A 213 -12.97 -25.42 -6.34
CA SER A 213 -13.63 -24.75 -7.44
C SER A 213 -12.70 -24.08 -8.47
N THR A 214 -11.53 -23.60 -8.06
CA THR A 214 -10.64 -22.91 -9.00
C THR A 214 -9.20 -22.99 -8.52
N LYS A 215 -8.33 -23.57 -9.34
CA LYS A 215 -6.88 -23.48 -9.17
C LYS A 215 -6.38 -22.22 -9.88
N PHE A 216 -5.46 -21.51 -9.26
CA PHE A 216 -4.87 -20.31 -9.82
C PHE A 216 -3.57 -20.60 -10.55
N ASP A 217 -3.28 -19.85 -11.59
CA ASP A 217 -2.01 -19.92 -12.33
C ASP A 217 -0.92 -19.13 -11.59
N CYS A 218 -1.33 -18.08 -10.87
CA CYS A 218 -0.43 -17.28 -10.04
C CYS A 218 -1.15 -16.79 -8.77
N ILE A 219 -0.43 -16.81 -7.67
CA ILE A 219 -0.79 -16.12 -6.42
C ILE A 219 0.20 -14.98 -6.23
N VAL A 220 -0.30 -13.78 -5.95
CA VAL A 220 0.50 -12.64 -5.52
C VAL A 220 0.09 -12.24 -4.11
N ALA A 221 1.06 -11.93 -3.25
CA ALA A 221 0.81 -11.49 -1.89
C ALA A 221 1.87 -10.47 -1.45
N ASN A 222 1.46 -9.23 -1.24
CA ASN A 222 2.29 -8.18 -0.65
C ASN A 222 1.89 -8.00 0.82
N ILE A 223 2.40 -8.88 1.68
CA ILE A 223 1.99 -9.02 3.09
C ILE A 223 3.22 -9.21 3.98
N ASN A 224 3.08 -8.96 5.29
CA ASN A 224 4.18 -9.18 6.20
C ASN A 224 4.54 -10.67 6.36
N ALA A 225 5.79 -10.93 6.78
CA ALA A 225 6.33 -12.28 6.91
C ALA A 225 5.51 -13.16 7.88
N GLY A 226 4.92 -12.58 8.94
CA GLY A 226 4.08 -13.32 9.89
C GLY A 226 2.87 -13.93 9.21
N VAL A 227 2.11 -13.13 8.48
CA VAL A 227 0.93 -13.59 7.72
C VAL A 227 1.32 -14.60 6.64
N LEU A 228 2.46 -14.38 5.95
CA LEU A 228 2.92 -15.35 4.95
C LEU A 228 3.23 -16.71 5.57
N ARG A 229 3.86 -16.75 6.76
CA ARG A 229 4.10 -18.02 7.51
C ARG A 229 2.78 -18.75 7.76
N GLU A 230 1.75 -18.05 8.24
CA GLU A 230 0.43 -18.62 8.47
C GLU A 230 -0.20 -19.20 7.19
N LEU A 231 -0.10 -18.49 6.07
CA LEU A 231 -0.62 -18.95 4.79
C LEU A 231 0.11 -20.20 4.27
N LEU A 232 1.42 -20.27 4.45
CA LEU A 232 2.22 -21.45 4.11
C LEU A 232 1.80 -22.66 4.94
N GLU A 233 1.56 -22.49 6.25
CA GLU A 233 1.04 -23.55 7.12
C GLU A 233 -0.40 -23.95 6.74
N ALA A 234 -1.21 -23.02 6.24
CA ALA A 234 -2.56 -23.28 5.74
C ALA A 234 -2.61 -23.96 4.34
N ASN A 235 -1.47 -24.49 3.86
CA ASN A 235 -1.35 -25.17 2.58
C ASN A 235 -1.67 -24.28 1.37
N LEU A 236 -1.04 -23.11 1.30
CA LEU A 236 -1.18 -22.14 0.20
C LEU A 236 -0.96 -22.79 -1.17
N ALA A 237 0.00 -23.73 -1.28
CA ALA A 237 0.31 -24.44 -2.52
C ALA A 237 -0.90 -25.17 -3.11
N SER A 238 -1.84 -25.63 -2.27
CA SER A 238 -3.03 -26.34 -2.74
C SER A 238 -3.99 -25.48 -3.58
N HIS A 239 -3.83 -24.17 -3.60
CA HIS A 239 -4.63 -23.25 -4.41
C HIS A 239 -4.01 -22.96 -5.78
N LEU A 240 -2.76 -23.39 -6.01
CA LEU A 240 -2.08 -23.24 -7.30
C LEU A 240 -2.26 -24.51 -8.17
N ARG A 241 -2.21 -24.30 -9.49
CA ARG A 241 -1.99 -25.38 -10.45
C ARG A 241 -0.56 -25.90 -10.31
N SER A 242 -0.31 -27.12 -10.76
CA SER A 242 1.05 -27.63 -10.90
C SER A 242 1.87 -26.70 -11.80
N GLY A 243 3.06 -26.27 -11.32
CA GLY A 243 3.86 -25.26 -11.99
C GLY A 243 3.33 -23.82 -11.89
N GLY A 244 2.27 -23.59 -11.12
CA GLY A 244 1.77 -22.24 -10.82
C GLY A 244 2.79 -21.42 -10.04
N ARG A 245 2.68 -20.11 -10.12
CA ARG A 245 3.64 -19.14 -9.54
C ARG A 245 3.13 -18.55 -8.25
N LEU A 246 4.03 -18.40 -7.29
CA LEU A 246 3.83 -17.61 -6.08
C LEU A 246 4.77 -16.40 -6.11
N LEU A 247 4.22 -15.20 -6.01
CA LEU A 247 4.94 -13.93 -5.93
C LEU A 247 4.67 -13.32 -4.57
N VAL A 248 5.71 -13.12 -3.76
CA VAL A 248 5.55 -12.55 -2.41
C VAL A 248 6.51 -11.40 -2.17
N SER A 249 6.03 -10.39 -1.46
CA SER A 249 6.84 -9.30 -0.93
C SER A 249 6.21 -8.78 0.39
N GLY A 250 6.77 -7.70 0.95
CA GLY A 250 6.41 -7.24 2.30
C GLY A 250 7.20 -7.98 3.38
N ILE A 251 8.31 -8.58 3.00
CA ILE A 251 9.24 -9.35 3.81
C ILE A 251 10.53 -8.55 3.92
N LEU A 252 11.12 -8.47 5.09
CA LEU A 252 12.43 -7.84 5.24
C LEU A 252 13.53 -8.69 4.58
N ALA A 253 14.53 -8.03 4.01
CA ALA A 253 15.68 -8.70 3.40
C ALA A 253 16.40 -9.66 4.36
N THR A 254 16.38 -9.35 5.66
CA THR A 254 16.95 -10.22 6.71
C THR A 254 16.16 -11.51 6.95
N GLU A 255 14.92 -11.59 6.49
CA GLU A 255 14.04 -12.76 6.63
C GLU A 255 14.01 -13.64 5.35
N GLU A 256 14.72 -13.23 4.26
CA GLU A 256 14.70 -13.92 2.97
C GLU A 256 15.05 -15.40 3.08
N GLY A 257 16.18 -15.71 3.76
CA GLY A 257 16.68 -17.10 3.88
C GLY A 257 15.68 -18.00 4.62
N GLU A 258 15.17 -17.56 5.78
CA GLU A 258 14.16 -18.29 6.54
C GLU A 258 12.91 -18.52 5.70
N MET A 259 12.44 -17.49 5.01
CA MET A 259 11.21 -17.57 4.22
C MET A 259 11.37 -18.53 3.04
N THR A 260 12.51 -18.47 2.36
CA THR A 260 12.86 -19.39 1.25
C THR A 260 12.86 -20.85 1.69
N GLU A 261 13.46 -21.16 2.84
CA GLU A 261 13.46 -22.51 3.43
C GLU A 261 12.04 -22.98 3.78
N ARG A 262 11.23 -22.12 4.39
CA ARG A 262 9.84 -22.43 4.73
C ARG A 262 8.99 -22.69 3.47
N MET A 263 9.15 -21.87 2.45
CA MET A 263 8.47 -22.06 1.17
C MET A 263 8.84 -23.43 0.55
N ALA A 264 10.13 -23.80 0.58
CA ALA A 264 10.60 -25.09 0.09
C ALA A 264 9.98 -26.27 0.86
N ALA A 265 9.86 -26.15 2.19
CA ALA A 265 9.24 -27.16 3.04
C ALA A 265 7.72 -27.28 2.81
N ARG A 266 7.08 -26.31 2.18
CA ARG A 266 5.63 -26.25 1.95
C ARG A 266 5.22 -26.39 0.48
N GLY A 267 6.06 -27.02 -0.34
CA GLY A 267 5.72 -27.37 -1.72
C GLY A 267 5.97 -26.27 -2.74
N PHE A 268 6.86 -25.34 -2.44
CA PHE A 268 7.31 -24.33 -3.38
C PHE A 268 8.80 -24.48 -3.67
N SER A 269 9.20 -24.28 -4.91
CA SER A 269 10.61 -24.17 -5.32
C SER A 269 10.92 -22.71 -5.61
N PRO A 270 11.68 -22.02 -4.76
CA PRO A 270 12.12 -20.64 -5.04
C PRO A 270 12.90 -20.59 -6.36
N VAL A 271 12.57 -19.61 -7.21
CA VAL A 271 13.15 -19.43 -8.54
C VAL A 271 14.07 -18.21 -8.57
N SER A 272 13.63 -17.13 -7.95
CA SER A 272 14.39 -15.89 -7.85
C SER A 272 13.99 -15.09 -6.63
N SER A 273 14.92 -14.28 -6.14
CA SER A 273 14.66 -13.23 -5.16
C SER A 273 15.26 -11.91 -5.63
N THR A 274 14.70 -10.81 -5.16
CA THR A 274 15.19 -9.46 -5.43
C THR A 274 15.05 -8.62 -4.16
N ILE A 275 16.12 -7.90 -3.80
CA ILE A 275 16.14 -6.99 -2.67
C ILE A 275 16.12 -5.55 -3.19
N GLN A 276 15.26 -4.72 -2.62
CA GLN A 276 15.21 -3.29 -2.85
C GLN A 276 15.06 -2.57 -1.50
N GLY A 277 16.07 -1.79 -1.12
CA GLY A 277 16.13 -1.20 0.21
C GLY A 277 16.16 -2.28 1.30
N GLU A 278 15.25 -2.22 2.25
CA GLU A 278 15.10 -3.19 3.33
C GLU A 278 14.17 -4.37 2.98
N TRP A 279 13.60 -4.37 1.78
CA TRP A 279 12.53 -5.28 1.39
C TRP A 279 12.99 -6.35 0.41
N CYS A 280 12.41 -7.53 0.55
CA CYS A 280 12.62 -8.67 -0.31
C CYS A 280 11.36 -9.02 -1.10
N TYR A 281 11.55 -9.45 -2.33
CA TYR A 281 10.57 -10.11 -3.19
C TYR A 281 11.07 -11.51 -3.51
N ILE A 282 10.20 -12.51 -3.41
CA ILE A 282 10.52 -13.91 -3.74
C ILE A 282 9.51 -14.40 -4.76
N GLU A 283 10.01 -15.03 -5.83
CA GLU A 283 9.25 -15.78 -6.80
C GLU A 283 9.51 -17.26 -6.62
N ALA A 284 8.45 -18.07 -6.58
CA ALA A 284 8.56 -19.51 -6.45
C ALA A 284 7.56 -20.25 -7.34
N LEU A 285 7.88 -21.50 -7.66
CA LEU A 285 7.04 -22.47 -8.39
C LEU A 285 6.36 -23.42 -7.40
N ALA A 286 5.09 -23.70 -7.58
CA ALA A 286 4.45 -24.82 -6.90
C ALA A 286 4.99 -26.16 -7.46
N THR A 287 5.55 -27.02 -6.60
CA THR A 287 6.29 -28.21 -6.99
C THR A 287 5.42 -29.46 -7.13
N LYS A 288 4.19 -29.48 -6.59
CA LYS A 288 3.26 -30.60 -6.67
C LYS A 288 1.82 -30.12 -6.68
N ASP A 289 0.93 -30.88 -7.32
CA ASP A 289 -0.49 -30.90 -6.96
C ASP A 289 -0.60 -31.39 -5.50
N ALA A 290 -0.64 -30.45 -4.56
CA ALA A 290 -0.85 -30.75 -3.14
C ALA A 290 -2.34 -31.14 -2.91
N GLY A 291 -2.82 -32.17 -3.62
CA GLY A 291 -4.23 -32.50 -3.63
C GLY A 291 -4.58 -33.93 -4.10
N THR A 292 -3.58 -34.82 -4.25
CA THR A 292 -3.83 -36.23 -4.46
C THR A 292 -3.13 -37.06 -3.38
N ASP A 293 -3.59 -36.92 -2.14
CA ASP A 293 -3.60 -38.05 -1.21
C ASP A 293 -5.06 -38.25 -0.81
N GLU A 294 -5.59 -39.38 -1.23
CA GLU A 294 -6.89 -40.05 -1.07
C GLU A 294 -7.90 -39.46 -0.07
#